data_c59b8928db3abfdd5ca7703331301067
#
_entry.id   c59b8928db3abfdd5ca7703331301067
#
_cell.length_a   1.000
_cell.length_b   1.000
_cell.length_c   1.000
_cell.angle_alpha   90.00
_cell.angle_beta   90.00
_cell.angle_gamma   90.00
#
_symmetry.space_group_name_H-M   'P 1'
#
loop_
_entity.id
_entity.type
_entity.pdbx_description
1 polymer ?
#
loop_
_entity_poly.entity_id
_entity_poly.type
_entity_poly.pdbx_seq_one_letter_code
_entity_poly.pdbx_strand_id
1 'polypeptide(L)'
;MRVCAKVLFLLLACFLLLATTSDETLAGFSKASSTSERDWEGKFRAIPSPQNQREYMQRLSARPHHVGSPYDKDNAEWLLSKFREWGLDAHIENFDVLFPTPKVRVVEMVEPTKFVAKLQEPVLPNDPTSNQQAEQLPTYNAYSIDGDVTAPLVYVNYGIQEDYDQLDRLGISV
;
A
#
# COMPACT_ATOMS: atom_id res chain seq x y z
N MET A 1 -27.58 28.12 47.76
CA MET A 1 -27.22 26.74 48.19
C MET A 1 -28.04 25.62 47.55
N ARG A 2 -29.36 25.72 47.43
CA ARG A 2 -30.21 24.62 46.85
C ARG A 2 -30.00 24.34 45.36
N VAL A 3 -29.58 25.32 44.56
CA VAL A 3 -29.33 25.18 43.11
C VAL A 3 -27.99 24.49 42.86
N CYS A 4 -26.94 24.85 43.57
CA CYS A 4 -25.61 24.21 43.45
C CYS A 4 -25.66 22.70 43.80
N ALA A 5 -26.42 22.34 44.83
CA ALA A 5 -26.58 20.92 45.20
C ALA A 5 -27.30 20.10 44.11
N LYS A 6 -28.31 20.67 43.41
CA LYS A 6 -28.99 20.01 42.31
C LYS A 6 -28.11 19.85 41.09
N VAL A 7 -27.29 20.84 40.76
CA VAL A 7 -26.33 20.77 39.62
C VAL A 7 -25.25 19.75 39.91
N LEU A 8 -24.72 19.69 41.13
CA LEU A 8 -23.72 18.71 41.52
C LEU A 8 -24.26 17.28 41.47
N PHE A 9 -25.51 17.09 41.88
CA PHE A 9 -26.20 15.78 41.84
C PHE A 9 -26.45 15.33 40.39
N LEU A 10 -26.81 16.26 39.49
CA LEU A 10 -26.99 15.97 38.06
C LEU A 10 -25.70 15.60 37.37
N LEU A 11 -24.60 16.31 37.70
CA LEU A 11 -23.26 16.01 37.19
C LEU A 11 -22.74 14.66 37.69
N LEU A 12 -22.99 14.32 38.95
CA LEU A 12 -22.62 13.02 39.52
C LEU A 12 -23.44 11.86 38.90
N ALA A 13 -24.73 12.08 38.63
CA ALA A 13 -25.57 11.11 37.96
C ALA A 13 -25.18 10.90 36.48
N CYS A 14 -24.79 11.97 35.76
CA CYS A 14 -24.22 11.84 34.41
C CYS A 14 -22.89 11.08 34.40
N PHE A 15 -22.04 11.28 35.41
CA PHE A 15 -20.77 10.57 35.49
C PHE A 15 -20.94 9.06 35.78
N LEU A 16 -21.96 8.69 36.54
CA LEU A 16 -22.32 7.30 36.84
C LEU A 16 -22.94 6.58 35.62
N LEU A 17 -23.59 7.32 34.69
CA LEU A 17 -24.15 6.77 33.45
C LEU A 17 -23.08 6.51 32.37
N LEU A 18 -21.90 7.13 32.44
CA LEU A 18 -20.80 6.92 31.50
C LEU A 18 -19.91 5.70 31.85
N ALA A 19 -20.14 5.09 33.01
CA ALA A 19 -19.37 3.93 33.49
C ALA A 19 -20.02 2.57 33.17
N THR A 20 -21.01 2.51 32.28
CA THR A 20 -21.49 1.23 31.76
C THR A 20 -20.47 0.72 30.74
N THR A 21 -19.42 0.07 31.21
CA THR A 21 -18.69 -0.87 30.37
C THR A 21 -19.72 -1.87 29.83
N SER A 22 -19.95 -1.87 28.54
CA SER A 22 -20.83 -2.84 27.91
C SER A 22 -20.26 -4.24 28.20
N ASP A 23 -20.85 -4.91 29.17
CA ASP A 23 -20.59 -6.32 29.49
C ASP A 23 -21.25 -7.20 28.39
N GLU A 24 -21.04 -6.77 27.15
CA GLU A 24 -21.63 -7.35 25.96
C GLU A 24 -20.90 -8.65 25.64
N THR A 25 -21.67 -9.73 25.57
CA THR A 25 -21.13 -11.05 25.23
C THR A 25 -20.65 -11.04 23.78
N LEU A 26 -19.46 -11.54 23.52
CA LEU A 26 -18.96 -11.72 22.17
C LEU A 26 -19.78 -12.77 21.42
N ALA A 27 -20.02 -12.56 20.14
CA ALA A 27 -20.74 -13.51 19.31
C ALA A 27 -20.03 -14.88 19.29
N GLY A 28 -20.76 -15.93 19.65
CA GLY A 28 -20.23 -17.29 19.73
C GLY A 28 -19.57 -17.65 21.07
N PHE A 29 -19.52 -16.73 22.04
CA PHE A 29 -18.91 -16.96 23.36
C PHE A 29 -19.96 -16.89 24.49
N SER A 30 -19.75 -17.65 25.57
CA SER A 30 -20.44 -17.43 26.82
C SER A 30 -19.94 -16.15 27.51
N LYS A 31 -20.64 -15.63 28.51
CA LYS A 31 -20.20 -14.45 29.27
C LYS A 31 -18.80 -14.68 29.89
N ALA A 32 -18.56 -15.79 30.51
CA ALA A 32 -17.26 -16.13 31.10
C ALA A 32 -16.16 -16.24 30.04
N SER A 33 -16.44 -16.90 28.90
CA SER A 33 -15.49 -17.03 27.79
C SER A 33 -15.23 -15.70 27.10
N SER A 34 -16.23 -14.80 26.98
CA SER A 34 -16.05 -13.47 26.44
C SER A 34 -15.05 -12.63 27.23
N THR A 35 -15.08 -12.76 28.56
CA THR A 35 -14.11 -12.05 29.41
C THR A 35 -12.68 -12.54 29.17
N SER A 36 -12.49 -13.87 29.12
CA SER A 36 -11.20 -14.48 28.82
C SER A 36 -10.70 -14.11 27.42
N GLU A 37 -11.59 -14.13 26.43
CA GLU A 37 -11.23 -13.77 25.04
C GLU A 37 -10.79 -12.31 24.92
N ARG A 38 -11.51 -11.38 25.53
CA ARG A 38 -11.10 -9.97 25.56
C ARG A 38 -9.74 -9.75 26.23
N ASP A 39 -9.43 -10.50 27.27
CA ASP A 39 -8.12 -10.46 27.91
C ASP A 39 -7.01 -10.93 26.93
N TRP A 40 -7.25 -12.03 26.22
CA TRP A 40 -6.33 -12.53 25.20
C TRP A 40 -6.21 -11.56 24.01
N GLU A 41 -7.31 -11.01 23.52
CA GLU A 41 -7.29 -9.98 22.48
C GLU A 41 -6.50 -8.75 22.92
N GLY A 42 -6.69 -8.30 24.17
CA GLY A 42 -5.94 -7.18 24.74
C GLY A 42 -4.42 -7.45 24.76
N LYS A 43 -4.03 -8.62 25.20
CA LYS A 43 -2.61 -9.07 25.18
C LYS A 43 -2.06 -9.13 23.75
N PHE A 44 -2.81 -9.70 22.82
CA PHE A 44 -2.42 -9.78 21.41
C PHE A 44 -2.25 -8.41 20.77
N ARG A 45 -3.20 -7.49 21.00
CA ARG A 45 -3.15 -6.11 20.49
C ARG A 45 -1.97 -5.31 21.05
N ALA A 46 -1.46 -5.68 22.21
CA ALA A 46 -0.30 -5.04 22.82
C ALA A 46 1.05 -5.51 22.24
N ILE A 47 1.07 -6.61 21.47
CA ILE A 47 2.31 -7.16 20.88
C ILE A 47 2.85 -6.28 19.74
N PRO A 48 2.03 -5.81 18.77
CA PRO A 48 2.52 -5.00 17.66
C PRO A 48 3.07 -3.67 18.16
N SER A 49 4.30 -3.35 17.78
CA SER A 49 4.93 -2.06 18.05
C SER A 49 4.78 -1.13 16.83
N PRO A 50 4.05 -0.01 16.92
CA PRO A 50 3.95 0.97 15.84
C PRO A 50 5.32 1.52 15.42
N GLN A 51 6.26 1.61 16.36
CA GLN A 51 7.62 2.05 16.09
C GLN A 51 8.36 1.05 15.20
N ASN A 52 8.33 -0.25 15.55
CA ASN A 52 8.95 -1.28 14.73
C ASN A 52 8.36 -1.33 13.32
N GLN A 53 7.03 -1.21 13.20
CA GLN A 53 6.37 -1.21 11.90
C GLN A 53 6.81 -0.04 11.02
N ARG A 54 6.97 1.15 11.62
CA ARG A 54 7.50 2.34 10.92
C ARG A 54 8.93 2.12 10.45
N GLU A 55 9.79 1.60 11.31
CA GLU A 55 11.20 1.32 10.99
C GLU A 55 11.33 0.25 9.91
N TYR A 56 10.53 -0.83 9.99
CA TYR A 56 10.55 -1.88 8.99
C TYR A 56 10.03 -1.39 7.63
N MET A 57 8.94 -0.61 7.62
CA MET A 57 8.44 0.02 6.41
C MET A 57 9.51 0.92 5.79
N GLN A 58 10.11 1.81 6.57
CA GLN A 58 11.17 2.70 6.10
C GLN A 58 12.35 1.92 5.54
N ARG A 59 12.80 0.86 6.22
CA ARG A 59 13.91 0.02 5.77
C ARG A 59 13.58 -0.71 4.48
N LEU A 60 12.42 -1.35 4.40
CA LEU A 60 12.06 -2.17 3.25
C LEU A 60 11.74 -1.34 1.99
N SER A 61 11.27 -0.10 2.16
CA SER A 61 10.90 0.79 1.05
C SER A 61 11.95 1.87 0.72
N ALA A 62 13.12 1.84 1.34
CA ALA A 62 14.11 2.93 1.22
C ALA A 62 14.71 3.08 -0.18
N ARG A 63 14.72 2.03 -0.99
CA ARG A 63 15.28 2.01 -2.35
C ARG A 63 14.41 1.18 -3.28
N PRO A 64 14.50 1.38 -4.60
CA PRO A 64 13.89 0.48 -5.57
C PRO A 64 14.37 -0.96 -5.38
N HIS A 65 13.44 -1.92 -5.41
CA HIS A 65 13.73 -3.32 -5.07
C HIS A 65 12.94 -4.30 -5.96
N HIS A 66 13.03 -4.12 -7.25
CA HIS A 66 12.45 -5.07 -8.20
C HIS A 66 13.12 -6.44 -8.12
N VAL A 67 12.45 -7.46 -8.63
CA VAL A 67 12.95 -8.85 -8.66
C VAL A 67 14.38 -8.91 -9.18
N GLY A 68 15.27 -9.55 -8.40
CA GLY A 68 16.68 -9.73 -8.72
C GLY A 68 17.56 -8.49 -8.59
N SER A 69 17.04 -7.37 -8.09
CA SER A 69 17.85 -6.18 -7.83
C SER A 69 18.74 -6.34 -6.59
N PRO A 70 19.83 -5.57 -6.46
CA PRO A 70 20.67 -5.64 -5.28
C PRO A 70 19.94 -5.36 -3.97
N TYR A 71 18.98 -4.42 -3.99
CA TYR A 71 18.24 -4.08 -2.78
C TYR A 71 17.15 -5.10 -2.44
N ASP A 72 16.60 -5.80 -3.43
CA ASP A 72 15.72 -6.95 -3.21
C ASP A 72 16.45 -8.05 -2.43
N LYS A 73 17.66 -8.40 -2.85
CA LYS A 73 18.54 -9.33 -2.14
C LYS A 73 18.86 -8.86 -0.72
N ASP A 74 19.25 -7.60 -0.56
CA ASP A 74 19.55 -7.00 0.74
C ASP A 74 18.33 -7.01 1.69
N ASN A 75 17.13 -6.77 1.17
CA ASN A 75 15.89 -6.90 1.92
C ASN A 75 15.62 -8.36 2.33
N ALA A 76 15.84 -9.33 1.44
CA ALA A 76 15.66 -10.73 1.75
C ALA A 76 16.63 -11.20 2.86
N GLU A 77 17.90 -10.81 2.79
CA GLU A 77 18.90 -11.12 3.80
C GLU A 77 18.58 -10.47 5.16
N TRP A 78 18.09 -9.23 5.15
CA TRP A 78 17.65 -8.53 6.36
C TRP A 78 16.43 -9.22 6.98
N LEU A 79 15.42 -9.60 6.20
CA LEU A 79 14.25 -10.35 6.66
C LEU A 79 14.66 -11.70 7.28
N LEU A 80 15.59 -12.42 6.62
CA LEU A 80 16.14 -13.66 7.16
C LEU A 80 16.77 -13.44 8.52
N SER A 81 17.56 -12.36 8.69
CA SER A 81 18.18 -12.04 9.97
C SER A 81 17.13 -11.77 11.06
N LYS A 82 16.05 -11.08 10.73
CA LYS A 82 14.94 -10.80 11.66
C LYS A 82 14.19 -12.05 12.06
N PHE A 83 13.87 -12.93 11.13
CA PHE A 83 13.20 -14.19 11.46
C PHE A 83 14.04 -15.07 12.39
N ARG A 84 15.35 -15.13 12.16
CA ARG A 84 16.28 -15.86 13.05
C ARG A 84 16.41 -15.19 14.42
N GLU A 85 16.44 -13.87 14.48
CA GLU A 85 16.43 -13.09 15.73
C GLU A 85 15.17 -13.41 16.58
N TRP A 86 14.04 -13.65 15.92
CA TRP A 86 12.78 -14.04 16.56
C TRP A 86 12.70 -15.54 16.89
N GLY A 87 13.76 -16.31 16.65
CA GLY A 87 13.84 -17.73 16.97
C GLY A 87 13.18 -18.65 15.94
N LEU A 88 12.88 -18.14 14.74
CA LEU A 88 12.33 -18.96 13.67
C LEU A 88 13.45 -19.67 12.90
N ASP A 89 13.20 -20.93 12.52
CA ASP A 89 14.05 -21.66 11.58
C ASP A 89 13.70 -21.20 10.16
N ALA A 90 14.55 -20.34 9.61
CA ALA A 90 14.31 -19.67 8.33
C ALA A 90 15.53 -19.77 7.40
N HIS A 91 15.26 -19.91 6.11
CA HIS A 91 16.24 -19.92 5.04
C HIS A 91 15.70 -19.22 3.80
N ILE A 92 16.59 -18.83 2.88
CA ILE A 92 16.24 -18.26 1.57
C ILE A 92 16.25 -19.38 0.54
N GLU A 93 15.19 -19.46 -0.25
CA GLU A 93 15.12 -20.26 -1.46
C GLU A 93 15.27 -19.34 -2.68
N ASN A 94 16.10 -19.76 -3.65
CA ASN A 94 16.33 -18.99 -4.87
C ASN A 94 15.62 -19.68 -6.04
N PHE A 95 14.95 -18.89 -6.85
CA PHE A 95 14.27 -19.34 -8.05
C PHE A 95 14.72 -18.51 -9.25
N ASP A 96 15.00 -19.16 -10.37
CA ASP A 96 15.20 -18.50 -11.64
C ASP A 96 13.83 -18.24 -12.29
N VAL A 97 13.54 -16.99 -12.57
CA VAL A 97 12.26 -16.56 -13.15
C VAL A 97 12.48 -15.77 -14.44
N LEU A 98 11.56 -15.96 -15.40
CA LEU A 98 11.52 -15.12 -16.58
C LEU A 98 10.91 -13.77 -16.20
N PHE A 99 11.72 -12.72 -16.29
CA PHE A 99 11.31 -11.37 -15.94
C PHE A 99 11.41 -10.47 -17.18
N PRO A 100 10.29 -10.03 -17.78
CA PRO A 100 10.31 -9.22 -18.99
C PRO A 100 10.84 -7.81 -18.68
N THR A 101 11.79 -7.36 -19.49
CA THR A 101 12.31 -6.00 -19.45
C THR A 101 12.38 -5.42 -20.86
N PRO A 102 12.08 -4.13 -21.07
CA PRO A 102 12.11 -3.52 -22.38
C PRO A 102 13.55 -3.32 -22.88
N LYS A 103 13.80 -3.59 -24.15
CA LYS A 103 15.05 -3.27 -24.83
C LYS A 103 15.03 -1.84 -25.40
N VAL A 104 13.94 -1.50 -26.07
CA VAL A 104 13.70 -0.18 -26.65
C VAL A 104 12.33 0.31 -26.24
N ARG A 105 12.23 1.59 -25.91
CA ARG A 105 10.98 2.26 -25.53
C ARG A 105 10.98 3.65 -26.16
N VAL A 106 10.02 3.94 -26.97
CA VAL A 106 9.81 5.28 -27.54
C VAL A 106 8.33 5.61 -27.48
N VAL A 107 8.02 6.79 -26.98
CA VAL A 107 6.69 7.40 -27.08
C VAL A 107 6.90 8.81 -27.61
N GLU A 108 6.42 9.09 -28.82
CA GLU A 108 6.55 10.39 -29.40
C GLU A 108 5.26 10.83 -30.10
N MET A 109 4.96 12.11 -30.03
CA MET A 109 3.94 12.76 -30.86
C MET A 109 4.62 13.25 -32.12
N VAL A 110 4.18 12.75 -33.29
CA VAL A 110 4.74 13.12 -34.59
C VAL A 110 4.04 14.35 -35.21
N GLU A 111 2.74 14.52 -34.91
CA GLU A 111 1.89 15.62 -35.32
C GLU A 111 0.96 16.07 -34.19
N PRO A 112 0.49 17.32 -34.13
CA PRO A 112 0.81 18.45 -34.99
C PRO A 112 2.18 19.10 -34.72
N THR A 113 2.83 18.68 -33.62
CA THR A 113 4.16 19.20 -33.24
C THR A 113 4.98 18.03 -32.73
N LYS A 114 6.21 17.89 -33.21
CA LYS A 114 7.09 16.84 -32.75
C LYS A 114 7.43 17.01 -31.27
N PHE A 115 7.15 15.96 -30.49
CA PHE A 115 7.47 15.90 -29.06
C PHE A 115 7.84 14.47 -28.66
N VAL A 116 8.97 14.30 -28.01
CA VAL A 116 9.41 13.00 -27.47
C VAL A 116 9.15 12.97 -25.97
N ALA A 117 8.34 12.02 -25.52
CA ALA A 117 8.01 11.87 -24.12
C ALA A 117 9.23 11.39 -23.33
N LYS A 118 9.45 12.01 -22.16
CA LYS A 118 10.40 11.51 -21.20
C LYS A 118 9.78 10.32 -20.46
N LEU A 119 10.33 9.13 -20.67
CA LEU A 119 9.89 7.92 -20.01
C LEU A 119 10.54 7.80 -18.62
N GLN A 120 10.38 8.82 -17.80
CA GLN A 120 10.98 9.00 -16.50
C GLN A 120 10.08 9.91 -15.66
N GLU A 121 9.79 9.50 -14.44
CA GLU A 121 8.99 10.31 -13.54
C GLU A 121 9.81 11.49 -12.96
N PRO A 122 9.17 12.64 -12.70
CA PRO A 122 9.85 13.75 -12.06
C PRO A 122 10.16 13.44 -10.59
N VAL A 123 11.26 14.01 -10.11
CA VAL A 123 11.61 13.96 -8.68
C VAL A 123 10.59 14.77 -7.87
N LEU A 124 10.10 14.18 -6.79
CA LEU A 124 9.20 14.84 -5.84
C LEU A 124 10.02 15.51 -4.73
N PRO A 125 9.90 16.83 -4.52
CA PRO A 125 10.72 17.58 -3.56
C PRO A 125 10.63 17.08 -2.11
N ASN A 126 9.49 16.49 -1.74
CA ASN A 126 9.21 16.01 -0.38
C ASN A 126 9.48 14.50 -0.21
N ASP A 127 9.94 13.82 -1.25
CA ASP A 127 10.26 12.40 -1.20
C ASP A 127 11.74 12.17 -1.57
N PRO A 128 12.62 11.94 -0.57
CA PRO A 128 14.04 11.73 -0.81
C PRO A 128 14.34 10.44 -1.57
N THR A 129 13.36 9.54 -1.73
CA THR A 129 13.54 8.29 -2.48
C THR A 129 13.22 8.42 -3.97
N SER A 130 12.48 9.45 -4.36
CA SER A 130 12.02 9.67 -5.74
C SER A 130 13.14 9.98 -6.75
N ASN A 131 14.34 10.33 -6.29
CA ASN A 131 15.49 10.60 -7.14
C ASN A 131 16.38 9.37 -7.40
N GLN A 132 16.06 8.21 -6.83
CA GLN A 132 16.87 6.98 -6.94
C GLN A 132 16.62 6.23 -8.26
N GLN A 133 16.84 6.91 -9.38
CA GLN A 133 16.45 6.42 -10.71
C GLN A 133 17.39 5.35 -11.27
N ALA A 134 18.63 5.28 -10.78
CA ALA A 134 19.61 4.31 -11.26
C ALA A 134 19.24 2.84 -10.97
N GLU A 135 18.44 2.61 -9.94
CA GLU A 135 18.00 1.27 -9.51
C GLU A 135 16.54 0.98 -9.87
N GLN A 136 15.83 1.94 -10.48
CA GLN A 136 14.45 1.74 -10.92
C GLN A 136 14.42 0.91 -12.20
N LEU A 137 13.36 0.11 -12.34
CA LEU A 137 13.01 -0.44 -13.64
C LEU A 137 12.65 0.69 -14.61
N PRO A 138 12.99 0.55 -15.89
CA PRO A 138 12.50 1.47 -16.89
C PRO A 138 10.97 1.46 -16.93
N THR A 139 10.34 2.60 -17.19
CA THR A 139 8.89 2.68 -17.39
C THR A 139 8.47 1.84 -18.59
N TYR A 140 7.62 0.83 -18.39
CA TYR A 140 7.11 -0.06 -19.43
C TYR A 140 5.83 -0.76 -18.95
N ASN A 141 5.13 -1.39 -19.87
CA ASN A 141 4.00 -2.23 -19.56
C ASN A 141 4.43 -3.71 -19.64
N ALA A 142 4.50 -4.36 -18.46
CA ALA A 142 4.95 -5.75 -18.37
C ALA A 142 4.03 -6.69 -19.18
N TYR A 143 4.64 -7.68 -19.83
CA TYR A 143 3.94 -8.65 -20.66
C TYR A 143 3.18 -8.08 -21.87
N SER A 144 3.48 -6.83 -22.25
CA SER A 144 2.97 -6.30 -23.52
C SER A 144 3.70 -6.94 -24.72
N ILE A 145 3.05 -6.87 -25.87
CA ILE A 145 3.66 -7.33 -27.15
C ILE A 145 4.70 -6.30 -27.63
N ASP A 146 5.72 -6.79 -28.33
CA ASP A 146 6.62 -5.93 -29.09
C ASP A 146 5.87 -5.29 -30.28
N GLY A 147 6.17 -4.05 -30.59
CA GLY A 147 5.54 -3.33 -31.68
C GLY A 147 6.19 -2.01 -32.00
N ASP A 148 5.88 -1.50 -33.20
CA ASP A 148 6.18 -0.16 -33.67
C ASP A 148 4.93 0.34 -34.41
N VAL A 149 4.23 1.30 -33.79
CA VAL A 149 2.92 1.75 -34.26
C VAL A 149 2.90 3.29 -34.29
N THR A 150 2.42 3.84 -35.40
CA THR A 150 2.06 5.26 -35.50
C THR A 150 0.58 5.37 -35.82
N ALA A 151 -0.20 5.96 -34.91
CA ALA A 151 -1.65 6.06 -35.04
C ALA A 151 -2.17 7.33 -34.29
N PRO A 152 -3.39 7.78 -34.58
CA PRO A 152 -4.05 8.79 -33.76
C PRO A 152 -4.18 8.34 -32.31
N LEU A 153 -4.01 9.26 -31.36
CA LEU A 153 -4.21 9.01 -29.95
C LEU A 153 -5.66 9.25 -29.56
N VAL A 154 -6.28 8.27 -28.94
CA VAL A 154 -7.64 8.38 -28.38
C VAL A 154 -7.56 8.24 -26.85
N TYR A 155 -8.19 9.17 -26.15
CA TYR A 155 -8.32 9.10 -24.69
C TYR A 155 -9.54 8.27 -24.31
N VAL A 156 -9.32 7.19 -23.60
CA VAL A 156 -10.35 6.22 -23.22
C VAL A 156 -10.65 6.19 -21.69
N ASN A 157 -10.28 7.27 -20.98
CA ASN A 157 -10.46 7.40 -19.53
C ASN A 157 -9.91 6.18 -18.76
N TYR A 158 -10.75 5.39 -18.11
CA TYR A 158 -10.35 4.16 -17.41
C TYR A 158 -10.35 2.91 -18.29
N GLY A 159 -10.91 2.99 -19.51
CA GLY A 159 -11.03 1.84 -20.41
C GLY A 159 -12.04 0.80 -19.95
N ILE A 160 -13.04 1.21 -19.19
CA ILE A 160 -14.19 0.36 -18.85
C ILE A 160 -15.25 0.42 -19.94
N GLN A 161 -16.24 -0.48 -19.92
CA GLN A 161 -17.25 -0.58 -20.99
C GLN A 161 -17.98 0.74 -21.23
N GLU A 162 -18.34 1.46 -20.18
CA GLU A 162 -19.05 2.73 -20.26
C GLU A 162 -18.24 3.83 -20.96
N ASP A 163 -16.92 3.79 -20.87
CA ASP A 163 -16.02 4.71 -21.57
C ASP A 163 -16.04 4.44 -23.09
N TYR A 164 -16.00 3.19 -23.49
CA TYR A 164 -16.14 2.82 -24.91
C TYR A 164 -17.54 3.13 -25.45
N ASP A 165 -18.60 2.89 -24.69
CA ASP A 165 -19.97 3.28 -25.05
C ASP A 165 -20.10 4.81 -25.25
N GLN A 166 -19.33 5.59 -24.47
CA GLN A 166 -19.29 7.03 -24.65
C GLN A 166 -18.56 7.43 -25.94
N LEU A 167 -17.45 6.77 -26.26
CA LEU A 167 -16.73 6.99 -27.52
C LEU A 167 -17.60 6.66 -28.73
N ASP A 168 -18.31 5.55 -28.68
CA ASP A 168 -19.27 5.15 -29.73
C ASP A 168 -20.37 6.20 -29.93
N ARG A 169 -20.93 6.76 -28.85
CA ARG A 169 -21.92 7.86 -28.93
C ARG A 169 -21.35 9.12 -29.56
N LEU A 170 -20.04 9.34 -29.43
CA LEU A 170 -19.32 10.45 -30.04
C LEU A 170 -18.86 10.17 -31.49
N GLY A 171 -19.09 8.97 -31.99
CA GLY A 171 -18.63 8.51 -33.30
C GLY A 171 -17.13 8.28 -33.39
N ILE A 172 -16.46 8.03 -32.25
CA ILE A 172 -15.03 7.77 -32.18
C ILE A 172 -14.82 6.28 -32.11
N SER A 173 -14.17 5.70 -33.12
CA SER A 173 -13.78 4.30 -33.16
C SER A 173 -12.40 4.12 -32.54
N VAL A 174 -12.24 3.06 -31.73
CA VAL A 174 -10.98 2.67 -31.08
C VAL A 174 -10.65 1.22 -31.42
#